data_92565fdae86f957aec8088aa527aec1b
#
_entry.id   92565fdae86f957aec8088aa527aec1b
#
_cell.length_a   1.000
_cell.length_b   1.000
_cell.length_c   1.000
_cell.angle_alpha   90.00
_cell.angle_beta   90.00
_cell.angle_gamma   90.00
#
_symmetry.space_group_name_H-M   'P 1'
#
loop_
_entity.id
_entity.type
_entity.pdbx_description
1 polymer ?
#
loop_
_entity_poly.entity_id
_entity_poly.type
_entity_poly.pdbx_seq_one_letter_code
_entity_poly.pdbx_strand_id
1 'polypeptide(L)'
;MPLELATADIGPTRHRQHNYYAPDKFFIRDETGRLMNRYRQRVMLVPEDFIVSYQLALEEEVGDAAAEIMYRCGYEWGKADIRGFEKRFEEEFGRKMSEAHSQMALETWWWPLQAAGWGAWSYDFSQLKDGLIFVDLFDSAVAKSVGNIGKVVCHYYAGMFAAAFGHIARNELSGLEIQCYSMGEEFCKFLLGSSKRINAAQFWAREGATAKEIIARL
;
A
#
# COMPACT_ATOMS: atom_id res chain seq x y z
N MET A 1 11.95 -4.36 18.07
CA MET A 1 10.84 -3.97 18.97
C MET A 1 9.57 -4.57 18.40
N PRO A 2 8.71 -5.24 19.15
CA PRO A 2 7.45 -5.73 18.64
C PRO A 2 6.58 -4.56 18.16
N LEU A 3 5.84 -4.76 17.06
CA LEU A 3 4.92 -3.76 16.55
C LEU A 3 3.67 -3.76 17.46
N GLU A 4 3.29 -2.58 17.93
CA GLU A 4 2.05 -2.40 18.69
C GLU A 4 0.92 -2.01 17.74
N LEU A 5 0.11 -3.00 17.36
CA LEU A 5 -1.17 -2.78 16.71
C LEU A 5 -2.29 -3.26 17.63
N ALA A 6 -3.36 -2.52 17.72
CA ALA A 6 -4.54 -2.94 18.46
C ALA A 6 -5.24 -4.09 17.68
N THR A 7 -4.68 -5.28 17.78
CA THR A 7 -5.17 -6.48 17.10
C THR A 7 -5.74 -7.45 18.12
N ALA A 8 -7.00 -7.82 17.98
CA ALA A 8 -7.46 -9.11 18.43
C ALA A 8 -7.21 -10.10 17.29
N ASP A 9 -6.82 -11.29 17.55
CA ASP A 9 -6.57 -12.43 16.66
C ASP A 9 -7.03 -12.23 15.19
N ILE A 10 -6.19 -11.55 14.41
CA ILE A 10 -6.51 -11.18 13.03
C ILE A 10 -5.68 -12.07 12.13
N GLY A 11 -6.29 -13.13 11.64
CA GLY A 11 -5.76 -13.89 10.51
C GLY A 11 -5.75 -13.05 9.23
N PRO A 12 -5.28 -13.62 8.10
CA PRO A 12 -5.28 -12.95 6.80
C PRO A 12 -6.65 -12.38 6.46
N THR A 13 -6.71 -11.09 6.11
CA THR A 13 -7.94 -10.45 5.65
C THR A 13 -7.98 -10.49 4.13
N ARG A 14 -9.06 -11.03 3.56
CA ARG A 14 -9.27 -11.08 2.12
C ARG A 14 -10.46 -10.24 1.73
N HIS A 15 -10.29 -9.40 0.72
CA HIS A 15 -11.38 -8.70 0.00
C HIS A 15 -12.55 -8.25 0.89
N ARG A 16 -12.26 -7.62 2.02
CA ARG A 16 -13.32 -7.13 2.88
C ARG A 16 -14.01 -5.96 2.18
N GLN A 17 -15.25 -6.19 1.79
CA GLN A 17 -16.15 -5.11 1.42
C GLN A 17 -16.80 -4.59 2.70
N HIS A 18 -16.52 -3.36 3.06
CA HIS A 18 -17.32 -2.71 4.06
C HIS A 18 -18.22 -1.66 3.40
N ASN A 19 -19.43 -1.56 3.85
CA ASN A 19 -20.46 -0.69 3.28
C ASN A 19 -20.37 0.75 3.78
N TYR A 20 -19.16 1.18 4.15
CA TYR A 20 -18.99 2.45 4.83
C TYR A 20 -19.34 3.63 3.92
N TYR A 21 -18.96 3.54 2.63
CA TYR A 21 -19.31 4.51 1.61
C TYR A 21 -19.95 3.80 0.42
N ALA A 22 -20.93 4.45 -0.18
CA ALA A 22 -21.40 4.05 -1.50
C ALA A 22 -20.42 4.62 -2.53
N PRO A 23 -19.77 3.79 -3.38
CA PRO A 23 -18.77 4.27 -4.34
C PRO A 23 -19.30 5.36 -5.28
N ASP A 24 -20.57 5.27 -5.68
CA ASP A 24 -21.29 6.23 -6.52
C ASP A 24 -21.50 7.60 -5.84
N LYS A 25 -21.38 7.66 -4.52
CA LYS A 25 -21.55 8.89 -3.73
C LYS A 25 -20.22 9.43 -3.17
N PHE A 26 -19.15 8.68 -3.32
CA PHE A 26 -17.85 9.07 -2.78
C PHE A 26 -17.18 10.15 -3.64
N PHE A 27 -17.34 10.06 -4.96
CA PHE A 27 -16.82 11.04 -5.88
C PHE A 27 -17.94 11.95 -6.39
N ILE A 28 -17.75 13.25 -6.27
CA ILE A 28 -18.73 14.27 -6.66
C ILE A 28 -18.10 15.17 -7.72
N ARG A 29 -18.77 15.29 -8.86
CA ARG A 29 -18.38 16.22 -9.92
C ARG A 29 -19.22 17.49 -9.81
N ASP A 30 -18.56 18.64 -9.73
CA ASP A 30 -19.24 19.93 -9.71
C ASP A 30 -19.57 20.41 -11.15
N GLU A 31 -20.30 21.52 -11.24
CA GLU A 31 -20.74 22.13 -12.51
C GLU A 31 -19.55 22.57 -13.40
N THR A 32 -18.39 22.80 -12.84
CA THR A 32 -17.18 23.18 -13.58
C THR A 32 -16.36 21.96 -14.04
N GLY A 33 -16.85 20.73 -13.76
CA GLY A 33 -16.17 19.49 -14.10
C GLY A 33 -15.09 19.07 -13.10
N ARG A 34 -14.90 19.79 -11.99
CA ARG A 34 -13.96 19.37 -10.95
C ARG A 34 -14.49 18.13 -10.23
N LEU A 35 -13.63 17.14 -10.08
CA LEU A 35 -13.93 15.93 -9.31
C LEU A 35 -13.39 16.10 -7.90
N MET A 36 -14.27 15.93 -6.93
CA MET A 36 -13.97 16.00 -5.51
C MET A 36 -14.33 14.66 -4.86
N ASN A 37 -13.57 14.25 -3.87
CA ASN A 37 -14.02 13.16 -3.02
C ASN A 37 -14.93 13.70 -1.88
N ARG A 38 -15.53 12.79 -1.12
CA ARG A 38 -16.40 13.13 0.02
C ARG A 38 -15.72 14.05 1.05
N TYR A 39 -14.40 13.99 1.15
CA TYR A 39 -13.61 14.84 2.04
C TYR A 39 -13.28 16.22 1.46
N ARG A 40 -13.91 16.59 0.33
CA ARG A 40 -13.67 17.83 -0.40
C ARG A 40 -12.24 17.98 -0.93
N GLN A 41 -11.52 16.87 -1.06
CA GLN A 41 -10.23 16.86 -1.73
C GLN A 41 -10.48 16.79 -3.24
N ARG A 42 -9.77 17.63 -3.99
CA ARG A 42 -9.76 17.53 -5.45
C ARG A 42 -9.03 16.27 -5.87
N VAL A 43 -9.66 15.49 -6.73
CA VAL A 43 -9.09 14.26 -7.29
C VAL A 43 -9.07 14.36 -8.82
N MET A 44 -8.25 13.53 -9.43
CA MET A 44 -8.09 13.44 -10.87
C MET A 44 -8.27 11.96 -11.25
N LEU A 45 -9.06 11.70 -12.26
CA LEU A 45 -9.15 10.37 -12.88
C LEU A 45 -8.09 10.30 -13.98
N VAL A 46 -7.26 9.29 -13.90
CA VAL A 46 -6.23 9.03 -14.91
C VAL A 46 -6.32 7.56 -15.35
N PRO A 47 -6.03 7.24 -16.61
CA PRO A 47 -5.83 5.86 -17.05
C PRO A 47 -4.65 5.22 -16.28
N GLU A 48 -4.69 3.89 -16.15
CA GLU A 48 -3.62 3.14 -15.45
C GLU A 48 -2.25 3.37 -16.06
N ASP A 49 -2.15 3.44 -17.38
CA ASP A 49 -0.91 3.67 -18.13
C ASP A 49 -0.26 5.03 -17.85
N PHE A 50 -1.00 5.99 -17.25
CA PHE A 50 -0.43 7.27 -16.84
C PHE A 50 0.69 7.09 -15.80
N ILE A 51 0.46 6.27 -14.76
CA ILE A 51 1.48 5.97 -13.74
C ILE A 51 2.59 5.11 -14.31
N VAL A 52 2.24 4.13 -15.14
CA VAL A 52 3.20 3.27 -15.84
C VAL A 52 4.13 4.09 -16.73
N SER A 53 3.60 5.07 -17.45
CA SER A 53 4.43 5.95 -18.30
C SER A 53 5.45 6.76 -17.50
N TYR A 54 5.07 7.25 -16.30
CA TYR A 54 6.02 7.90 -15.40
C TYR A 54 7.15 6.97 -14.96
N GLN A 55 6.80 5.75 -14.57
CA GLN A 55 7.77 4.77 -14.12
C GLN A 55 8.74 4.37 -15.23
N LEU A 56 8.22 4.09 -16.43
CA LEU A 56 9.05 3.73 -17.58
C LEU A 56 9.99 4.87 -17.98
N ALA A 57 9.52 6.13 -18.01
CA ALA A 57 10.34 7.28 -18.28
C ALA A 57 11.46 7.47 -17.22
N LEU A 58 11.15 7.25 -15.94
CA LEU A 58 12.16 7.27 -14.88
C LEU A 58 13.19 6.14 -15.05
N GLU A 59 12.76 4.93 -15.40
CA GLU A 59 13.68 3.82 -15.65
C GLU A 59 14.61 4.09 -16.84
N GLU A 60 14.11 4.74 -17.88
CA GLU A 60 14.91 5.16 -19.03
C GLU A 60 15.98 6.19 -18.65
N GLU A 61 15.63 7.17 -17.82
CA GLU A 61 16.52 8.29 -17.47
C GLU A 61 17.54 7.94 -16.37
N VAL A 62 17.13 7.16 -15.35
CA VAL A 62 17.96 6.93 -14.16
C VAL A 62 18.22 5.45 -13.85
N GLY A 63 17.76 4.53 -14.69
CA GLY A 63 17.96 3.08 -14.53
C GLY A 63 17.40 2.56 -13.20
N ASP A 64 18.15 1.72 -12.51
CA ASP A 64 17.73 1.07 -11.26
C ASP A 64 17.38 2.04 -10.12
N ALA A 65 17.84 3.29 -10.19
CA ALA A 65 17.48 4.31 -9.20
C ALA A 65 15.99 4.69 -9.26
N ALA A 66 15.29 4.41 -10.37
CA ALA A 66 13.85 4.63 -10.51
C ALA A 66 13.04 3.92 -9.43
N ALA A 67 13.42 2.70 -9.07
CA ALA A 67 12.75 1.92 -8.02
C ALA A 67 12.76 2.66 -6.67
N GLU A 68 13.93 3.20 -6.28
CA GLU A 68 14.07 3.96 -5.03
C GLU A 68 13.30 5.28 -5.08
N ILE A 69 13.31 5.97 -6.22
CA ILE A 69 12.56 7.21 -6.43
C ILE A 69 11.05 6.93 -6.28
N MET A 70 10.54 5.90 -6.95
CA MET A 70 9.13 5.51 -6.86
C MET A 70 8.74 5.10 -5.43
N TYR A 71 9.61 4.35 -4.74
CA TYR A 71 9.41 4.01 -3.33
C TYR A 71 9.28 5.27 -2.46
N ARG A 72 10.22 6.21 -2.60
CA ARG A 72 10.20 7.47 -1.84
C ARG A 72 8.97 8.32 -2.15
N CYS A 73 8.56 8.40 -3.40
CA CYS A 73 7.32 9.07 -3.79
C CYS A 73 6.11 8.45 -3.08
N GLY A 74 6.01 7.12 -3.08
CA GLY A 74 4.96 6.40 -2.38
C GLY A 74 5.01 6.62 -0.87
N TYR A 75 6.20 6.59 -0.27
CA TYR A 75 6.39 6.80 1.16
C TYR A 75 5.96 8.21 1.61
N GLU A 76 6.41 9.26 0.92
CA GLU A 76 6.06 10.64 1.27
C GLU A 76 4.57 10.93 1.01
N TRP A 77 4.02 10.40 -0.08
CA TRP A 77 2.59 10.51 -0.32
C TRP A 77 1.76 9.76 0.74
N GLY A 78 2.11 8.51 1.05
CA GLY A 78 1.44 7.70 2.06
C GLY A 78 1.49 8.32 3.45
N LYS A 79 2.62 8.92 3.81
CA LYS A 79 2.80 9.68 5.06
C LYS A 79 1.90 10.92 5.14
N ALA A 80 1.73 11.62 4.04
CA ALA A 80 0.83 12.77 3.98
C ALA A 80 -0.63 12.33 4.03
N ASP A 81 -0.98 11.27 3.29
CA ASP A 81 -2.35 10.76 3.20
C ASP A 81 -2.84 10.18 4.52
N ILE A 82 -2.05 9.33 5.19
CA ILE A 82 -2.45 8.72 6.47
C ILE A 82 -2.62 9.77 7.58
N ARG A 83 -1.80 10.83 7.58
CA ARG A 83 -1.98 11.96 8.52
C ARG A 83 -3.27 12.74 8.24
N GLY A 84 -3.57 12.95 6.97
CA GLY A 84 -4.83 13.55 6.56
C GLY A 84 -6.03 12.67 6.92
N PHE A 85 -5.89 11.37 6.74
CA PHE A 85 -6.89 10.38 7.13
C PHE A 85 -7.13 10.36 8.64
N GLU A 86 -6.10 10.38 9.47
CA GLU A 86 -6.24 10.41 10.93
C GLU A 86 -7.15 11.55 11.40
N LYS A 87 -6.98 12.77 10.83
CA LYS A 87 -7.86 13.91 11.14
C LYS A 87 -9.30 13.66 10.70
N ARG A 88 -9.49 13.16 9.47
CA ARG A 88 -10.83 12.84 8.95
C ARG A 88 -11.51 11.74 9.76
N PHE A 89 -10.75 10.75 10.22
CA PHE A 89 -11.23 9.67 11.06
C PHE A 89 -11.77 10.22 12.39
N GLU A 90 -11.06 11.12 13.04
CA GLU A 90 -11.50 11.75 14.29
C GLU A 90 -12.77 12.59 14.07
N GLU A 91 -12.82 13.38 13.00
CA GLU A 91 -14.00 14.17 12.64
C GLU A 91 -15.24 13.30 12.35
N GLU A 92 -15.07 12.18 11.70
CA GLU A 92 -16.16 11.30 11.26
C GLU A 92 -16.66 10.37 12.36
N PHE A 93 -15.75 9.80 13.16
CA PHE A 93 -16.09 8.81 14.19
C PHE A 93 -16.18 9.38 15.60
N GLY A 94 -15.83 10.66 15.81
CA GLY A 94 -15.82 11.31 17.11
C GLY A 94 -14.82 10.70 18.10
N ARG A 95 -13.81 9.98 17.61
CA ARG A 95 -12.73 9.39 18.42
C ARG A 95 -11.42 9.34 17.66
N LYS A 96 -10.32 9.31 18.37
CA LYS A 96 -9.00 9.21 17.76
C LYS A 96 -8.82 7.87 17.05
N MET A 97 -8.13 7.89 15.91
CA MET A 97 -7.78 6.67 15.18
C MET A 97 -6.98 5.69 16.07
N SER A 98 -6.12 6.21 16.95
CA SER A 98 -5.33 5.42 17.89
C SER A 98 -6.13 4.66 18.97
N GLU A 99 -7.39 5.02 19.15
CA GLU A 99 -8.34 4.36 20.06
C GLU A 99 -9.24 3.36 19.33
N ALA A 100 -9.16 3.34 18.01
CA ALA A 100 -9.92 2.41 17.19
C ALA A 100 -9.15 1.10 17.01
N HIS A 101 -9.88 0.04 16.68
CA HIS A 101 -9.28 -1.22 16.27
C HIS A 101 -8.48 -1.00 14.97
N SER A 102 -7.23 -1.46 14.91
CA SER A 102 -6.33 -1.24 13.77
C SER A 102 -6.93 -1.73 12.45
N GLN A 103 -7.66 -2.83 12.48
CA GLN A 103 -8.36 -3.33 11.31
C GLN A 103 -9.39 -2.33 10.79
N MET A 104 -10.20 -1.72 11.67
CA MET A 104 -11.16 -0.69 11.27
C MET A 104 -10.45 0.51 10.63
N ALA A 105 -9.35 0.96 11.22
CA ALA A 105 -8.56 2.05 10.68
C ALA A 105 -8.01 1.71 9.29
N LEU A 106 -7.41 0.53 9.12
CA LEU A 106 -6.85 0.07 7.86
C LEU A 106 -7.90 -0.08 6.76
N GLU A 107 -9.02 -0.76 7.05
CA GLU A 107 -10.12 -0.94 6.08
C GLU A 107 -10.73 0.41 5.66
N THR A 108 -10.92 1.32 6.59
CA THR A 108 -11.46 2.65 6.29
C THR A 108 -10.46 3.50 5.51
N TRP A 109 -9.17 3.36 5.79
CA TRP A 109 -8.12 4.05 5.05
C TRP A 109 -8.00 3.56 3.61
N TRP A 110 -8.01 2.24 3.40
CA TRP A 110 -7.83 1.66 2.07
C TRP A 110 -9.06 1.79 1.17
N TRP A 111 -10.25 1.83 1.75
CA TRP A 111 -11.49 1.84 0.99
C TRP A 111 -11.55 2.93 -0.12
N PRO A 112 -11.17 4.20 0.12
CA PRO A 112 -11.14 5.21 -0.94
C PRO A 112 -10.20 4.89 -2.09
N LEU A 113 -9.07 4.25 -1.79
CA LEU A 113 -8.09 3.83 -2.80
C LEU A 113 -8.65 2.68 -3.65
N GLN A 114 -9.26 1.70 -3.01
CA GLN A 114 -9.97 0.63 -3.70
C GLN A 114 -11.10 1.17 -4.57
N ALA A 115 -11.91 2.09 -4.07
CA ALA A 115 -12.99 2.75 -4.82
C ALA A 115 -12.45 3.58 -5.99
N ALA A 116 -11.22 4.06 -5.92
CA ALA A 116 -10.52 4.78 -6.99
C ALA A 116 -9.78 3.86 -7.97
N GLY A 117 -9.88 2.53 -7.82
CA GLY A 117 -9.30 1.56 -8.75
C GLY A 117 -7.84 1.16 -8.47
N TRP A 118 -7.30 1.44 -7.27
CA TRP A 118 -5.90 1.10 -6.94
C TRP A 118 -5.66 -0.39 -6.71
N GLY A 119 -6.72 -1.16 -6.54
CA GLY A 119 -6.69 -2.60 -6.30
C GLY A 119 -7.36 -2.99 -4.98
N ALA A 120 -7.67 -4.27 -4.86
CA ALA A 120 -8.15 -4.86 -3.61
C ALA A 120 -6.96 -5.40 -2.81
N TRP A 121 -7.08 -5.45 -1.49
CA TRP A 121 -5.98 -5.87 -0.65
C TRP A 121 -6.39 -6.91 0.39
N SER A 122 -5.41 -7.60 0.91
CA SER A 122 -5.47 -8.28 2.21
C SER A 122 -4.18 -8.03 2.97
N TYR A 123 -4.21 -8.19 4.28
CA TYR A 123 -3.03 -8.05 5.12
C TYR A 123 -2.98 -9.17 6.16
N ASP A 124 -1.77 -9.56 6.53
CA ASP A 124 -1.50 -10.65 7.45
C ASP A 124 -0.61 -10.16 8.60
N PHE A 125 -1.11 -10.28 9.81
CA PHE A 125 -0.43 -9.94 11.07
C PHE A 125 0.07 -11.17 11.83
N SER A 126 0.05 -12.37 11.23
CA SER A 126 0.48 -13.60 11.90
C SER A 126 1.91 -13.53 12.43
N GLN A 127 2.78 -12.76 11.78
CA GLN A 127 4.18 -12.57 12.18
C GLN A 127 4.45 -11.20 12.84
N LEU A 128 3.42 -10.56 13.38
CA LEU A 128 3.55 -9.26 14.03
C LEU A 128 4.51 -9.30 15.24
N LYS A 129 4.53 -10.40 15.98
CA LYS A 129 5.46 -10.62 17.11
C LYS A 129 6.92 -10.62 16.68
N ASP A 130 7.18 -11.02 15.44
CA ASP A 130 8.49 -11.00 14.82
C ASP A 130 8.79 -9.65 14.14
N GLY A 131 7.87 -8.70 14.25
CA GLY A 131 8.00 -7.35 13.67
C GLY A 131 7.81 -7.32 12.16
N LEU A 132 7.02 -8.25 11.60
CA LEU A 132 6.73 -8.36 10.19
C LEU A 132 5.21 -8.27 9.93
N ILE A 133 4.86 -7.61 8.83
CA ILE A 133 3.51 -7.52 8.29
C ILE A 133 3.60 -7.85 6.80
N PHE A 134 2.64 -8.62 6.31
CA PHE A 134 2.49 -8.88 4.88
C PHE A 134 1.23 -8.20 4.36
N VAL A 135 1.33 -7.66 3.15
CA VAL A 135 0.20 -7.09 2.42
C VAL A 135 0.15 -7.74 1.06
N ASP A 136 -1.00 -8.30 0.70
CA ASP A 136 -1.27 -8.82 -0.63
C ASP A 136 -2.16 -7.83 -1.37
N LEU A 137 -1.76 -7.43 -2.58
CA LEU A 137 -2.51 -6.53 -3.43
C LEU A 137 -2.99 -7.28 -4.67
N PHE A 138 -4.29 -7.31 -4.84
CA PHE A 138 -4.98 -7.92 -5.97
C PHE A 138 -5.41 -6.83 -6.94
N ASP A 139 -5.35 -7.14 -8.24
CA ASP A 139 -5.72 -6.20 -9.30
C ASP A 139 -4.96 -4.87 -9.23
N SER A 140 -3.65 -4.95 -8.95
CA SER A 140 -2.78 -3.76 -8.95
C SER A 140 -2.87 -3.01 -10.28
N ALA A 141 -3.30 -1.75 -10.23
CA ALA A 141 -3.39 -0.89 -11.40
C ALA A 141 -2.04 -0.74 -12.14
N VAL A 142 -0.93 -0.71 -11.40
CA VAL A 142 0.41 -0.58 -11.98
C VAL A 142 0.88 -1.89 -12.60
N ALA A 143 0.90 -2.97 -11.82
CA ALA A 143 1.51 -4.22 -12.28
C ALA A 143 0.76 -4.88 -13.44
N LYS A 144 -0.58 -4.78 -13.48
CA LYS A 144 -1.38 -5.30 -14.59
C LYS A 144 -1.16 -4.53 -15.88
N SER A 145 -1.05 -3.21 -15.81
CA SER A 145 -0.77 -2.36 -16.99
C SER A 145 0.63 -2.57 -17.56
N VAL A 146 1.63 -2.84 -16.69
CA VAL A 146 2.99 -3.15 -17.15
C VAL A 146 3.06 -4.50 -17.86
N GLY A 147 2.26 -5.47 -17.44
CA GLY A 147 2.32 -6.85 -17.90
C GLY A 147 3.52 -7.63 -17.34
N ASN A 148 3.75 -8.83 -17.87
CA ASN A 148 4.84 -9.69 -17.39
C ASN A 148 6.18 -9.27 -18.01
N ILE A 149 7.06 -8.69 -17.20
CA ILE A 149 8.43 -8.25 -17.57
C ILE A 149 9.51 -8.90 -16.71
N GLY A 150 9.15 -9.86 -15.84
CA GLY A 150 10.09 -10.64 -15.04
C GLY A 150 10.70 -9.93 -13.82
N LYS A 151 10.20 -8.76 -13.43
CA LYS A 151 10.68 -8.02 -12.25
C LYS A 151 9.52 -7.37 -11.49
N VAL A 152 9.72 -7.04 -10.21
CA VAL A 152 8.76 -6.28 -9.41
C VAL A 152 8.67 -4.82 -9.88
N VAL A 153 7.48 -4.22 -9.81
CA VAL A 153 7.22 -2.85 -10.31
C VAL A 153 6.40 -1.98 -9.37
N CYS A 154 5.85 -2.53 -8.30
CA CYS A 154 4.95 -1.80 -7.41
C CYS A 154 5.68 -1.07 -6.27
N HIS A 155 6.85 -0.49 -6.56
CA HIS A 155 7.69 0.22 -5.58
C HIS A 155 6.95 1.36 -4.87
N TYR A 156 6.09 2.07 -5.59
CA TYR A 156 5.25 3.13 -5.02
C TYR A 156 4.35 2.59 -3.90
N TYR A 157 3.69 1.44 -4.14
CA TYR A 157 2.85 0.80 -3.12
C TYR A 157 3.66 0.35 -1.91
N ALA A 158 4.86 -0.20 -2.12
CA ALA A 158 5.74 -0.62 -1.02
C ALA A 158 6.06 0.56 -0.08
N GLY A 159 6.39 1.72 -0.63
CA GLY A 159 6.62 2.95 0.14
C GLY A 159 5.36 3.43 0.85
N MET A 160 4.23 3.47 0.15
CA MET A 160 2.95 3.90 0.70
C MET A 160 2.49 3.02 1.87
N PHE A 161 2.56 1.70 1.73
CA PHE A 161 2.23 0.77 2.81
C PHE A 161 3.18 0.93 4.00
N ALA A 162 4.50 1.05 3.76
CA ALA A 162 5.46 1.27 4.83
C ALA A 162 5.12 2.52 5.66
N ALA A 163 4.78 3.63 5.00
CA ALA A 163 4.41 4.87 5.67
C ALA A 163 3.09 4.76 6.45
N ALA A 164 2.04 4.21 5.84
CA ALA A 164 0.72 4.11 6.46
C ALA A 164 0.71 3.14 7.65
N PHE A 165 1.25 1.93 7.46
CA PHE A 165 1.34 0.95 8.54
C PHE A 165 2.28 1.40 9.66
N GLY A 166 3.39 2.07 9.30
CA GLY A 166 4.32 2.65 10.26
C GLY A 166 3.66 3.71 11.14
N HIS A 167 2.82 4.57 10.53
CA HIS A 167 2.06 5.58 11.28
C HIS A 167 1.06 4.94 12.25
N ILE A 168 0.29 3.94 11.80
CA ILE A 168 -0.69 3.23 12.63
C ILE A 168 0.02 2.45 13.76
N ALA A 169 1.14 1.79 13.45
CA ALA A 169 1.94 1.03 14.41
C ALA A 169 2.81 1.91 15.32
N ARG A 170 2.85 3.23 15.09
CA ARG A 170 3.74 4.19 15.77
C ARG A 170 5.20 3.75 15.79
N ASN A 171 5.62 3.15 14.69
CA ASN A 171 6.96 2.64 14.49
C ASN A 171 7.43 2.91 13.06
N GLU A 172 8.69 3.20 12.87
CA GLU A 172 9.23 3.36 11.53
C GLU A 172 9.33 2.01 10.84
N LEU A 173 8.67 1.88 9.70
CA LEU A 173 8.70 0.68 8.87
C LEU A 173 9.30 1.00 7.51
N SER A 174 9.96 0.00 6.95
CA SER A 174 10.33 -0.08 5.54
C SER A 174 9.47 -1.14 4.86
N GLY A 175 9.35 -1.07 3.54
CA GLY A 175 8.57 -2.00 2.73
C GLY A 175 9.34 -2.51 1.52
N LEU A 176 9.05 -3.71 1.10
CA LEU A 176 9.62 -4.35 -0.08
C LEU A 176 8.55 -5.18 -0.78
N GLU A 177 8.41 -5.03 -2.09
CA GLU A 177 7.65 -5.97 -2.89
C GLU A 177 8.50 -7.22 -3.14
N ILE A 178 7.99 -8.39 -2.76
CA ILE A 178 8.69 -9.68 -2.88
C ILE A 178 8.06 -10.63 -3.90
N GLN A 179 6.90 -10.25 -4.45
CA GLN A 179 6.15 -10.99 -5.48
C GLN A 179 5.29 -10.01 -6.27
N CYS A 180 5.13 -10.19 -7.58
CA CYS A 180 4.39 -9.25 -8.42
C CYS A 180 3.74 -9.93 -9.63
N TYR A 181 2.60 -9.41 -10.10
CA TYR A 181 2.00 -9.80 -11.39
C TYR A 181 2.99 -9.71 -12.55
N SER A 182 3.84 -8.69 -12.53
CA SER A 182 4.86 -8.48 -13.57
C SER A 182 6.01 -9.50 -13.55
N MET A 183 6.01 -10.41 -12.58
CA MET A 183 6.85 -11.62 -12.53
C MET A 183 6.08 -12.89 -12.95
N GLY A 184 4.81 -12.76 -13.34
CA GLY A 184 3.94 -13.89 -13.67
C GLY A 184 3.18 -14.48 -12.48
N GLU A 185 3.19 -13.80 -11.34
CA GLU A 185 2.49 -14.24 -10.13
C GLU A 185 1.01 -13.81 -10.13
N GLU A 186 0.18 -14.43 -9.29
CA GLU A 186 -1.26 -14.17 -9.24
C GLU A 186 -1.65 -12.86 -8.52
N PHE A 187 -0.76 -12.32 -7.70
CA PHE A 187 -0.94 -11.07 -6.94
C PHE A 187 0.40 -10.47 -6.55
N CYS A 188 0.38 -9.22 -6.14
CA CYS A 188 1.57 -8.55 -5.60
C CYS A 188 1.64 -8.76 -4.08
N LYS A 189 2.80 -9.15 -3.55
CA LYS A 189 3.04 -9.33 -2.11
C LYS A 189 4.10 -8.38 -1.61
N PHE A 190 3.76 -7.68 -0.54
CA PHE A 190 4.63 -6.72 0.14
C PHE A 190 4.99 -7.23 1.53
N LEU A 191 6.24 -7.07 1.89
CA LEU A 191 6.80 -7.31 3.21
C LEU A 191 7.07 -5.96 3.87
N LEU A 192 6.54 -5.75 5.07
CA LEU A 192 6.81 -4.57 5.89
C LEU A 192 7.50 -4.97 7.18
N GLY A 193 8.48 -4.19 7.59
CA GLY A 193 9.24 -4.48 8.81
C GLY A 193 10.30 -3.42 9.09
N SER A 194 11.19 -3.69 10.05
CA SER A 194 12.33 -2.80 10.31
C SER A 194 13.27 -2.72 9.10
N SER A 195 13.91 -1.58 8.89
CA SER A 195 14.88 -1.38 7.79
C SER A 195 15.95 -2.48 7.74
N LYS A 196 16.40 -2.98 8.89
CA LYS A 196 17.37 -4.08 8.95
C LYS A 196 16.85 -5.37 8.29
N ARG A 197 15.58 -5.76 8.58
CA ARG A 197 14.96 -6.97 7.99
C ARG A 197 14.67 -6.77 6.50
N ILE A 198 14.17 -5.60 6.15
CA ILE A 198 13.85 -5.28 4.75
C ILE A 198 15.13 -5.26 3.90
N ASN A 199 16.23 -4.69 4.39
CA ASN A 199 17.51 -4.72 3.68
C ASN A 199 18.05 -6.16 3.47
N ALA A 200 17.87 -7.05 4.46
CA ALA A 200 18.22 -8.46 4.29
C ALA A 200 17.34 -9.14 3.23
N ALA A 201 16.03 -8.91 3.28
CA ALA A 201 15.09 -9.44 2.28
C ALA A 201 15.39 -8.92 0.87
N GLN A 202 15.72 -7.62 0.74
CA GLN A 202 16.11 -7.00 -0.52
C GLN A 202 17.40 -7.61 -1.10
N PHE A 203 18.37 -7.90 -0.25
CA PHE A 203 19.57 -8.61 -0.68
C PHE A 203 19.22 -9.99 -1.26
N TRP A 204 18.41 -10.80 -0.57
CA TRP A 204 18.01 -12.10 -1.07
C TRP A 204 17.17 -12.02 -2.36
N ALA A 205 16.29 -11.04 -2.47
CA ALA A 205 15.52 -10.81 -3.69
C ALA A 205 16.43 -10.51 -4.88
N ARG A 206 17.47 -9.69 -4.69
CA ARG A 206 18.49 -9.39 -5.73
C ARG A 206 19.30 -10.63 -6.13
N GLU A 207 19.52 -11.55 -5.21
CA GLU A 207 20.15 -12.85 -5.47
C GLU A 207 19.20 -13.86 -6.13
N GLY A 208 17.96 -13.46 -6.46
CA GLY A 208 16.98 -14.28 -7.15
C GLY A 208 16.14 -15.18 -6.24
N ALA A 209 16.14 -14.96 -4.92
CA ALA A 209 15.28 -15.71 -4.02
C ALA A 209 13.80 -15.40 -4.26
N THR A 210 12.98 -16.45 -4.28
CA THR A 210 11.52 -16.35 -4.36
C THR A 210 10.92 -15.75 -3.07
N ALA A 211 9.69 -15.25 -3.14
CA ALA A 211 8.97 -14.74 -1.97
C ALA A 211 8.93 -15.79 -0.83
N LYS A 212 8.69 -17.05 -1.17
CA LYS A 212 8.67 -18.17 -0.21
C LYS A 212 10.02 -18.37 0.49
N GLU A 213 11.11 -18.30 -0.25
CA GLU A 213 12.46 -18.45 0.30
C GLU A 213 12.85 -17.25 1.15
N ILE A 214 12.45 -16.03 0.76
CA ILE A 214 12.67 -14.82 1.55
C ILE A 214 11.95 -14.94 2.89
N ILE A 215 10.66 -15.28 2.87
CA ILE A 215 9.84 -15.44 4.08
C ILE A 215 10.42 -16.52 5.01
N ALA A 216 10.93 -17.63 4.46
CA ALA A 216 11.52 -18.71 5.26
C ALA A 216 12.85 -18.35 5.94
N ARG A 217 13.53 -17.26 5.50
CA ARG A 217 14.81 -16.79 6.05
C ARG A 217 14.65 -15.65 7.06
N LEU A 218 13.45 -15.07 7.15
CA LEU A 218 13.11 -13.96 8.05
C LEU A 218 12.79 -14.44 9.46
#